data_c74913c33b1670f7c5b51381e98a98ff
#
_entry.id   c74913c33b1670f7c5b51381e98a98ff
#
_cell.length_a   1.000
_cell.length_b   1.000
_cell.length_c   1.000
_cell.angle_alpha   90.00
_cell.angle_beta   90.00
_cell.angle_gamma   90.00
#
_symmetry.space_group_name_H-M   'P 1'
#
loop_
_entity.id
_entity.type
_entity.pdbx_description
1 polymer ?
#
loop_
_entity_poly.entity_id
_entity_poly.type
_entity_poly.pdbx_seq_one_letter_code
_entity_poly.pdbx_strand_id
1 'polypeptide(L)'
;MKKKIIIFGATGNIGVYLTDYLLEKFDSNEYEIIAVGRRKTNFFDKRGVRYFSMDISDKAAFEALPQDNVYAAVHLANLLPARMTEDDPYEYFKVNLNGSINILEYLKKTNADRIVFTQSYADIAGHWDKEKVLRYDLPRSLKYTGDHALYSISKCAVEDIIEYYHQSFGLKNFILRLPNIYMYAPEEYYYVDGKKINISYRYIIRRAINGEPIELWGDPTRVRDMIYIKDF
;
A
#
# COMPACT_ATOMS: atom_id res chain seq x y z
N MET A 1 12.41 -26.85 -3.25
CA MET A 1 11.06 -26.19 -3.17
C MET A 1 11.25 -24.71 -3.39
N LYS A 2 10.35 -24.04 -4.13
CA LYS A 2 10.45 -22.60 -4.42
C LYS A 2 10.18 -21.76 -3.18
N LYS A 3 10.90 -20.65 -3.05
CA LYS A 3 10.64 -19.60 -2.06
C LYS A 3 9.39 -18.81 -2.47
N LYS A 4 8.44 -18.64 -1.58
CA LYS A 4 7.18 -17.97 -1.88
C LYS A 4 7.24 -16.50 -1.46
N ILE A 5 6.90 -15.60 -2.37
CA ILE A 5 6.73 -14.16 -2.11
C ILE A 5 5.24 -13.85 -2.23
N ILE A 6 4.64 -13.38 -1.13
CA ILE A 6 3.19 -13.12 -1.06
C ILE A 6 2.93 -11.63 -1.08
N ILE A 7 2.08 -11.17 -2.02
CA ILE A 7 1.70 -9.77 -2.14
C ILE A 7 0.28 -9.59 -1.60
N PHE A 8 0.15 -9.07 -0.39
CA PHE A 8 -1.14 -8.67 0.17
C PHE A 8 -1.55 -7.33 -0.39
N GLY A 9 -2.72 -7.25 -1.02
CA GLY A 9 -3.16 -6.08 -1.76
C GLY A 9 -2.78 -6.07 -3.25
N ALA A 10 -2.51 -7.25 -3.82
CA ALA A 10 -2.09 -7.43 -5.21
C ALA A 10 -3.06 -6.86 -6.25
N THR A 11 -4.37 -6.79 -5.95
CA THR A 11 -5.38 -6.20 -6.83
C THR A 11 -5.44 -4.66 -6.77
N GLY A 12 -4.65 -4.04 -5.91
CA GLY A 12 -4.49 -2.59 -5.84
C GLY A 12 -3.60 -2.05 -6.96
N ASN A 13 -3.61 -0.71 -7.14
CA ASN A 13 -2.85 -0.08 -8.20
C ASN A 13 -1.35 -0.42 -8.16
N ILE A 14 -0.72 -0.31 -6.99
CA ILE A 14 0.70 -0.67 -6.80
C ILE A 14 0.90 -2.18 -6.95
N GLY A 15 -0.01 -2.99 -6.40
CA GLY A 15 0.10 -4.44 -6.37
C GLY A 15 0.17 -5.09 -7.75
N VAL A 16 -0.59 -4.56 -8.71
CA VAL A 16 -0.56 -5.01 -10.11
C VAL A 16 0.82 -4.80 -10.73
N TYR A 17 1.35 -3.57 -10.63
CA TYR A 17 2.68 -3.25 -11.16
C TYR A 17 3.79 -4.05 -10.47
N LEU A 18 3.70 -4.21 -9.15
CA LEU A 18 4.67 -5.00 -8.40
C LEU A 18 4.64 -6.47 -8.80
N THR A 19 3.44 -7.04 -9.02
CA THR A 19 3.32 -8.43 -9.46
C THR A 19 4.02 -8.63 -10.80
N ASP A 20 3.75 -7.77 -11.78
CA ASP A 20 4.39 -7.84 -13.11
C ASP A 20 5.92 -7.66 -13.00
N TYR A 21 6.39 -6.73 -12.18
CA TYR A 21 7.82 -6.51 -11.94
C TYR A 21 8.51 -7.72 -11.31
N LEU A 22 7.91 -8.33 -10.28
CA LEU A 22 8.51 -9.49 -9.63
C LEU A 22 8.55 -10.72 -10.55
N LEU A 23 7.55 -10.91 -11.42
CA LEU A 23 7.55 -11.97 -12.42
C LEU A 23 8.67 -11.78 -13.44
N GLU A 24 9.03 -10.54 -13.77
CA GLU A 24 10.13 -10.23 -14.68
C GLU A 24 11.51 -10.43 -14.03
N LYS A 25 11.65 -10.06 -12.76
CA LYS A 25 12.96 -9.97 -12.08
C LYS A 25 13.37 -11.22 -11.31
N PHE A 26 12.42 -12.02 -10.84
CA PHE A 26 12.72 -13.20 -10.04
C PHE A 26 12.65 -14.48 -10.88
N ASP A 27 13.68 -15.32 -10.76
CA ASP A 27 13.70 -16.61 -11.44
C ASP A 27 12.54 -17.50 -10.95
N SER A 28 11.67 -17.85 -11.90
CA SER A 28 10.51 -18.70 -11.63
C SER A 28 10.87 -20.12 -11.18
N ASN A 29 12.12 -20.57 -11.34
CA ASN A 29 12.60 -21.85 -10.80
C ASN A 29 12.89 -21.77 -9.31
N GLU A 30 13.28 -20.60 -8.80
CA GLU A 30 13.62 -20.36 -7.40
C GLU A 30 12.47 -19.76 -6.59
N TYR A 31 11.64 -18.92 -7.24
CA TYR A 31 10.60 -18.16 -6.58
C TYR A 31 9.21 -18.43 -7.15
N GLU A 32 8.22 -18.40 -6.28
CA GLU A 32 6.79 -18.40 -6.62
C GLU A 32 6.17 -17.10 -6.12
N ILE A 33 5.62 -16.30 -7.04
CA ILE A 33 4.88 -15.08 -6.70
C ILE A 33 3.43 -15.47 -6.45
N ILE A 34 2.88 -15.02 -5.31
CA ILE A 34 1.50 -15.30 -4.89
C ILE A 34 0.79 -13.98 -4.66
N ALA A 35 -0.36 -13.83 -5.28
CA ALA A 35 -1.19 -12.64 -5.18
C ALA A 35 -2.35 -12.86 -4.20
N VAL A 36 -2.59 -11.88 -3.32
CA VAL A 36 -3.70 -11.88 -2.36
C VAL A 36 -4.46 -10.56 -2.46
N GLY A 37 -5.79 -10.62 -2.49
CA GLY A 37 -6.64 -9.44 -2.51
C GLY A 37 -8.11 -9.78 -2.26
N ARG A 38 -8.98 -8.79 -2.02
CA ARG A 38 -10.40 -9.01 -1.71
C ARG A 38 -11.26 -9.26 -2.95
N ARG A 39 -10.87 -8.71 -4.11
CA ARG A 39 -11.71 -8.76 -5.32
C ARG A 39 -11.67 -10.15 -5.92
N LYS A 40 -12.81 -10.71 -6.28
CA LYS A 40 -12.84 -11.87 -7.17
C LYS A 40 -12.42 -11.41 -8.58
N THR A 41 -11.38 -12.01 -9.13
CA THR A 41 -10.81 -11.64 -10.43
C THR A 41 -10.06 -12.80 -11.05
N ASN A 42 -10.03 -12.85 -12.38
CA ASN A 42 -9.20 -13.75 -13.17
C ASN A 42 -7.96 -13.05 -13.75
N PHE A 43 -7.66 -11.83 -13.28
CA PHE A 43 -6.56 -11.01 -13.78
C PHE A 43 -5.20 -11.72 -13.70
N PHE A 44 -5.01 -12.51 -12.66
CA PHE A 44 -3.76 -13.20 -12.39
C PHE A 44 -3.61 -14.52 -13.14
N ASP A 45 -4.70 -15.12 -13.65
CA ASP A 45 -4.69 -16.39 -14.36
C ASP A 45 -3.82 -16.34 -15.60
N LYS A 46 -3.97 -15.26 -16.41
CA LYS A 46 -3.18 -15.04 -17.63
C LYS A 46 -1.68 -14.83 -17.37
N ARG A 47 -1.31 -14.55 -16.12
CA ARG A 47 0.07 -14.35 -15.67
C ARG A 47 0.67 -15.61 -15.05
N GLY A 48 -0.12 -16.67 -14.93
CA GLY A 48 0.31 -17.89 -14.23
C GLY A 48 0.56 -17.67 -12.74
N VAL A 49 -0.04 -16.62 -12.13
CA VAL A 49 0.12 -16.29 -10.72
C VAL A 49 -1.04 -16.88 -9.93
N ARG A 50 -0.71 -17.65 -8.90
CA ARG A 50 -1.71 -18.17 -7.97
C ARG A 50 -2.32 -17.02 -7.16
N TYR A 51 -3.64 -16.90 -7.22
CA TYR A 51 -4.38 -15.84 -6.58
C TYR A 51 -5.32 -16.36 -5.50
N PHE A 52 -5.32 -15.69 -4.34
CA PHE A 52 -6.26 -15.95 -3.25
C PHE A 52 -7.15 -14.73 -3.04
N SER A 53 -8.46 -14.93 -3.24
CA SER A 53 -9.47 -13.90 -2.94
C SER A 53 -9.87 -14.03 -1.47
N MET A 54 -9.35 -13.12 -0.61
CA MET A 54 -9.63 -13.13 0.82
C MET A 54 -9.57 -11.75 1.44
N ASP A 55 -10.27 -11.57 2.55
CA ASP A 55 -10.15 -10.40 3.42
C ASP A 55 -9.07 -10.67 4.48
N ILE A 56 -8.08 -9.78 4.59
CA ILE A 56 -7.00 -9.91 5.58
C ILE A 56 -7.51 -9.76 7.03
N SER A 57 -8.67 -9.15 7.24
CA SER A 57 -9.29 -9.07 8.57
C SER A 57 -9.93 -10.39 9.03
N ASP A 58 -10.14 -11.34 8.12
CA ASP A 58 -10.59 -12.70 8.44
C ASP A 58 -9.39 -13.60 8.73
N LYS A 59 -9.17 -13.86 10.02
CA LYS A 59 -8.07 -14.72 10.47
C LYS A 59 -8.15 -16.15 9.89
N ALA A 60 -9.36 -16.69 9.75
CA ALA A 60 -9.54 -18.06 9.25
C ALA A 60 -9.15 -18.21 7.78
N ALA A 61 -9.28 -17.14 6.99
CA ALA A 61 -8.92 -17.14 5.57
C ALA A 61 -7.42 -17.45 5.31
N PHE A 62 -6.55 -17.20 6.29
CA PHE A 62 -5.11 -17.48 6.16
C PHE A 62 -4.77 -18.98 6.13
N GLU A 63 -5.67 -19.85 6.55
CA GLU A 63 -5.48 -21.32 6.45
C GLU A 63 -5.44 -21.79 4.98
N ALA A 64 -6.03 -21.04 4.04
CA ALA A 64 -5.98 -21.36 2.61
C ALA A 64 -4.64 -21.00 1.97
N LEU A 65 -3.84 -20.13 2.59
CA LEU A 65 -2.53 -19.74 2.09
C LEU A 65 -1.50 -20.86 2.27
N PRO A 66 -0.41 -20.86 1.48
CA PRO A 66 0.70 -21.81 1.69
C PRO A 66 1.24 -21.75 3.10
N GLN A 67 1.43 -22.90 3.74
CA GLN A 67 1.93 -23.00 5.11
C GLN A 67 3.43 -23.32 5.18
N ASP A 68 4.12 -23.39 4.04
CA ASP A 68 5.53 -23.76 3.92
C ASP A 68 6.28 -22.86 2.93
N ASN A 69 7.59 -22.74 3.13
CA ASN A 69 8.51 -21.98 2.26
C ASN A 69 8.07 -20.52 1.97
N VAL A 70 7.35 -19.92 2.88
CA VAL A 70 7.04 -18.49 2.80
C VAL A 70 8.33 -17.72 3.09
N TYR A 71 8.86 -17.06 2.07
CA TYR A 71 10.10 -16.32 2.17
C TYR A 71 9.87 -14.86 2.54
N ALA A 72 8.93 -14.21 1.87
CA ALA A 72 8.67 -12.80 2.06
C ALA A 72 7.20 -12.46 1.88
N ALA A 73 6.75 -11.42 2.56
CA ALA A 73 5.48 -10.77 2.28
C ALA A 73 5.71 -9.30 1.88
N VAL A 74 4.94 -8.82 0.90
CA VAL A 74 4.80 -7.40 0.61
C VAL A 74 3.40 -6.98 1.02
N HIS A 75 3.30 -6.10 2.02
CA HIS A 75 2.04 -5.67 2.61
C HIS A 75 1.60 -4.32 2.06
N LEU A 76 0.75 -4.36 1.03
CA LEU A 76 0.13 -3.20 0.37
C LEU A 76 -1.36 -3.05 0.72
N ALA A 77 -1.95 -4.06 1.38
CA ALA A 77 -3.38 -4.09 1.68
C ALA A 77 -3.72 -3.11 2.80
N ASN A 78 -4.46 -2.06 2.48
CA ASN A 78 -4.90 -1.05 3.43
C ASN A 78 -6.22 -0.44 2.97
N LEU A 79 -7.00 0.09 3.91
CA LEU A 79 -8.01 1.09 3.62
C LEU A 79 -7.33 2.45 3.44
N LEU A 80 -7.73 3.15 2.40
CA LEU A 80 -7.22 4.49 2.06
C LEU A 80 -8.37 5.50 2.16
N PRO A 81 -8.18 6.67 2.76
CA PRO A 81 -9.20 7.74 2.80
C PRO A 81 -9.72 8.06 1.40
N ALA A 82 -8.80 8.14 0.43
CA ALA A 82 -9.10 8.39 -0.97
C ALA A 82 -10.06 7.37 -1.64
N ARG A 83 -10.43 6.29 -0.96
CA ARG A 83 -11.35 5.24 -1.43
C ARG A 83 -12.59 5.09 -0.56
N MET A 84 -12.74 5.92 0.46
CA MET A 84 -13.85 5.89 1.41
C MET A 84 -14.76 7.10 1.20
N THR A 85 -16.06 6.89 1.32
CA THR A 85 -17.07 7.96 1.28
C THR A 85 -17.31 8.56 2.67
N GLU A 86 -17.01 7.80 3.71
CA GLU A 86 -17.17 8.20 5.11
C GLU A 86 -15.96 7.73 5.93
N ASP A 87 -15.58 8.50 6.94
CA ASP A 87 -14.55 8.13 7.90
C ASP A 87 -15.16 7.16 8.92
N ASP A 88 -14.70 5.90 8.89
CA ASP A 88 -15.11 4.87 9.85
C ASP A 88 -13.90 4.36 10.63
N PRO A 89 -13.75 4.76 11.93
CA PRO A 89 -12.65 4.28 12.77
C PRO A 89 -12.61 2.76 12.91
N TYR A 90 -13.78 2.11 13.00
CA TYR A 90 -13.84 0.66 13.18
C TYR A 90 -13.31 -0.09 11.94
N GLU A 91 -13.65 0.37 10.74
CA GLU A 91 -13.13 -0.24 9.50
C GLU A 91 -11.62 0.00 9.35
N TYR A 92 -11.09 1.16 9.74
CA TYR A 92 -9.62 1.37 9.75
C TYR A 92 -8.93 0.40 10.69
N PHE A 93 -9.40 0.25 11.92
CA PHE A 93 -8.76 -0.66 12.88
C PHE A 93 -8.96 -2.13 12.49
N LYS A 94 -10.14 -2.50 12.01
CA LYS A 94 -10.41 -3.84 11.54
C LYS A 94 -9.50 -4.25 10.37
N VAL A 95 -9.40 -3.43 9.34
CA VAL A 95 -8.63 -3.79 8.14
C VAL A 95 -7.15 -3.47 8.32
N ASN A 96 -6.80 -2.22 8.68
CA ASN A 96 -5.40 -1.82 8.72
C ASN A 96 -4.67 -2.45 9.90
N LEU A 97 -5.27 -2.47 11.09
CA LEU A 97 -4.60 -2.97 12.30
C LEU A 97 -4.77 -4.49 12.43
N ASN A 98 -6.00 -4.99 12.60
CA ASN A 98 -6.22 -6.42 12.80
C ASN A 98 -5.81 -7.24 11.58
N GLY A 99 -6.06 -6.73 10.36
CA GLY A 99 -5.60 -7.37 9.13
C GLY A 99 -4.07 -7.48 9.08
N SER A 100 -3.36 -6.44 9.51
CA SER A 100 -1.89 -6.49 9.57
C SER A 100 -1.38 -7.46 10.66
N ILE A 101 -2.05 -7.52 11.80
CA ILE A 101 -1.72 -8.52 12.85
C ILE A 101 -1.91 -9.94 12.31
N ASN A 102 -2.99 -10.21 11.56
CA ASN A 102 -3.21 -11.52 10.95
C ASN A 102 -2.09 -11.89 9.96
N ILE A 103 -1.62 -10.92 9.15
CA ILE A 103 -0.46 -11.12 8.27
C ILE A 103 0.79 -11.46 9.09
N LEU A 104 1.08 -10.71 10.14
CA LEU A 104 2.26 -10.93 10.98
C LEU A 104 2.22 -12.28 11.72
N GLU A 105 1.07 -12.68 12.25
CA GLU A 105 0.88 -14.00 12.86
C GLU A 105 1.05 -15.13 11.85
N TYR A 106 0.57 -14.94 10.61
CA TYR A 106 0.80 -15.88 9.53
C TYR A 106 2.29 -16.00 9.18
N LEU A 107 3.01 -14.88 9.05
CA LEU A 107 4.45 -14.87 8.76
C LEU A 107 5.25 -15.52 9.88
N LYS A 108 4.91 -15.29 11.13
CA LYS A 108 5.50 -15.95 12.30
C LYS A 108 5.23 -17.45 12.27
N LYS A 109 3.98 -17.90 12.06
CA LYS A 109 3.59 -19.32 11.97
C LYS A 109 4.36 -20.07 10.88
N THR A 110 4.59 -19.41 9.73
CA THR A 110 5.28 -20.00 8.58
C THR A 110 6.79 -19.80 8.62
N ASN A 111 7.33 -19.19 9.67
CA ASN A 111 8.75 -18.85 9.83
C ASN A 111 9.30 -18.08 8.61
N ALA A 112 8.53 -17.09 8.13
CA ALA A 112 8.93 -16.25 7.01
C ALA A 112 10.14 -15.38 7.37
N ASP A 113 11.02 -15.10 6.38
CA ASP A 113 12.25 -14.35 6.63
C ASP A 113 12.00 -12.85 6.79
N ARG A 114 11.05 -12.28 6.00
CA ARG A 114 10.90 -10.82 5.95
C ARG A 114 9.51 -10.33 5.55
N ILE A 115 9.25 -9.07 5.95
CA ILE A 115 8.11 -8.29 5.49
C ILE A 115 8.59 -6.96 4.89
N VAL A 116 7.98 -6.55 3.77
CA VAL A 116 8.06 -5.18 3.23
C VAL A 116 6.71 -4.51 3.47
N PHE A 117 6.71 -3.39 4.18
CA PHE A 117 5.51 -2.63 4.50
C PHE A 117 5.57 -1.23 3.91
N THR A 118 4.49 -0.77 3.33
CA THR A 118 4.39 0.59 2.80
C THR A 118 3.78 1.52 3.85
N GLN A 119 4.59 2.43 4.37
CA GLN A 119 4.16 3.56 5.21
C GLN A 119 3.79 4.74 4.31
N SER A 120 3.00 5.67 4.81
CA SER A 120 2.64 6.90 4.13
C SER A 120 3.44 8.08 4.65
N TYR A 121 3.83 9.01 3.79
CA TYR A 121 4.41 10.28 4.20
C TYR A 121 3.44 11.16 5.02
N ALA A 122 2.19 10.73 5.18
CA ALA A 122 1.24 11.37 6.10
C ALA A 122 1.62 11.20 7.59
N ASP A 123 2.52 10.27 7.91
CA ASP A 123 3.09 10.09 9.25
C ASP A 123 3.96 11.27 9.70
N ILE A 124 4.44 12.09 8.76
CA ILE A 124 5.22 13.31 8.98
C ILE A 124 4.45 14.58 8.59
N ALA A 125 3.12 14.50 8.48
CA ALA A 125 2.30 15.63 8.00
C ALA A 125 2.41 16.92 8.84
N GLY A 126 2.79 16.80 10.13
CA GLY A 126 3.07 17.95 10.97
C GLY A 126 4.31 18.77 10.58
N HIS A 127 5.15 18.24 9.69
CA HIS A 127 6.32 18.95 9.16
C HIS A 127 6.07 19.61 7.79
N TRP A 128 4.98 19.28 7.08
CA TRP A 128 4.79 19.68 5.67
C TRP A 128 4.88 21.18 5.39
N ASP A 129 4.39 22.01 6.33
CA ASP A 129 4.40 23.47 6.17
C ASP A 129 5.58 24.14 6.91
N LYS A 130 6.47 23.38 7.53
CA LYS A 130 7.57 23.86 8.35
C LYS A 130 8.93 23.61 7.72
N GLU A 131 9.07 22.48 7.03
CA GLU A 131 10.32 22.03 6.45
C GLU A 131 10.32 22.26 4.93
N LYS A 132 11.42 22.82 4.41
CA LYS A 132 11.60 22.97 2.94
C LYS A 132 11.82 21.63 2.25
N VAL A 133 12.49 20.69 2.93
CA VAL A 133 12.80 19.36 2.43
C VAL A 133 12.41 18.34 3.49
N LEU A 134 11.54 17.42 3.12
CA LEU A 134 11.13 16.32 3.98
C LEU A 134 12.16 15.19 3.87
N ARG A 135 13.05 15.12 4.85
CA ARG A 135 14.10 14.08 4.91
C ARG A 135 13.49 12.74 5.31
N TYR A 136 14.11 11.64 4.87
CA TYR A 136 13.67 10.27 5.17
C TYR A 136 13.74 9.94 6.68
N ASP A 137 14.61 10.61 7.42
CA ASP A 137 14.87 10.40 8.86
C ASP A 137 14.08 11.34 9.78
N LEU A 138 13.14 12.12 9.25
CA LEU A 138 12.27 12.96 10.06
C LEU A 138 11.45 12.08 11.02
N PRO A 139 11.36 12.48 12.32
CA PRO A 139 10.52 11.80 13.28
C PRO A 139 9.05 11.92 12.89
N ARG A 140 8.24 10.94 13.32
CA ARG A 140 6.79 11.01 13.14
C ARG A 140 6.22 12.29 13.75
N SER A 141 5.33 12.92 13.01
CA SER A 141 4.60 14.12 13.43
C SER A 141 3.24 14.12 12.78
N LEU A 142 2.26 13.51 13.44
CA LEU A 142 0.92 13.31 12.89
C LEU A 142 0.12 14.61 12.90
N LYS A 143 -0.74 14.76 11.90
CA LYS A 143 -1.91 15.64 11.95
C LYS A 143 -3.09 14.83 12.49
N TYR A 144 -3.71 15.28 13.59
CA TYR A 144 -4.84 14.60 14.23
C TYR A 144 -6.20 15.12 13.75
N THR A 145 -6.24 15.81 12.62
CA THR A 145 -7.45 16.36 11.98
C THR A 145 -7.42 16.11 10.48
N GLY A 146 -8.60 16.09 9.86
CA GLY A 146 -8.78 15.82 8.43
C GLY A 146 -8.87 14.32 8.13
N ASP A 147 -9.17 14.01 6.89
CA ASP A 147 -9.48 12.67 6.37
C ASP A 147 -8.34 11.64 6.50
N HIS A 148 -7.09 12.11 6.61
CA HIS A 148 -5.92 11.24 6.77
C HIS A 148 -5.55 10.93 8.24
N ALA A 149 -6.24 11.50 9.23
CA ALA A 149 -5.84 11.36 10.64
C ALA A 149 -5.90 9.89 11.12
N LEU A 150 -7.07 9.25 11.01
CA LEU A 150 -7.25 7.85 11.42
C LEU A 150 -6.40 6.88 10.60
N TYR A 151 -6.28 7.14 9.29
CA TYR A 151 -5.39 6.38 8.43
C TYR A 151 -3.95 6.43 8.92
N SER A 152 -3.41 7.63 9.18
CA SER A 152 -2.03 7.81 9.64
C SER A 152 -1.78 7.16 11.00
N ILE A 153 -2.73 7.29 11.93
CA ILE A 153 -2.68 6.63 13.25
C ILE A 153 -2.61 5.11 13.06
N SER A 154 -3.51 4.53 12.25
CA SER A 154 -3.54 3.09 12.02
C SER A 154 -2.24 2.58 11.37
N LYS A 155 -1.68 3.32 10.42
CA LYS A 155 -0.42 2.97 9.75
C LYS A 155 0.78 3.01 10.70
N CYS A 156 0.85 4.03 11.55
CA CYS A 156 1.90 4.13 12.57
C CYS A 156 1.81 3.01 13.60
N ALA A 157 0.60 2.66 14.05
CA ALA A 157 0.42 1.53 14.96
C ALA A 157 0.87 0.19 14.34
N VAL A 158 0.58 -0.03 13.04
CA VAL A 158 1.06 -1.22 12.31
C VAL A 158 2.59 -1.24 12.25
N GLU A 159 3.24 -0.12 11.96
CA GLU A 159 4.70 -0.03 11.92
C GLU A 159 5.32 -0.39 13.29
N ASP A 160 4.76 0.11 14.40
CA ASP A 160 5.23 -0.23 15.75
C ASP A 160 5.03 -1.72 16.08
N ILE A 161 3.93 -2.33 15.61
CA ILE A 161 3.69 -3.76 15.76
C ILE A 161 4.68 -4.57 14.90
N ILE A 162 4.98 -4.15 13.67
CA ILE A 162 6.00 -4.80 12.84
C ILE A 162 7.35 -4.78 13.53
N GLU A 163 7.73 -3.66 14.16
CA GLU A 163 8.98 -3.56 14.94
C GLU A 163 8.97 -4.51 16.14
N TYR A 164 7.84 -4.64 16.85
CA TYR A 164 7.69 -5.65 17.89
C TYR A 164 7.95 -7.08 17.37
N TYR A 165 7.39 -7.44 16.19
CA TYR A 165 7.64 -8.75 15.59
C TYR A 165 9.10 -8.94 15.15
N HIS A 166 9.75 -7.89 14.72
CA HIS A 166 11.18 -7.91 14.42
C HIS A 166 12.00 -8.24 15.67
N GLN A 167 11.80 -7.48 16.74
CA GLN A 167 12.59 -7.64 17.96
C GLN A 167 12.27 -8.96 18.70
N SER A 168 11.00 -9.37 18.73
CA SER A 168 10.56 -10.53 19.50
C SER A 168 10.71 -11.86 18.77
N PHE A 169 10.63 -11.87 17.43
CA PHE A 169 10.58 -13.09 16.63
C PHE A 169 11.59 -13.14 15.48
N GLY A 170 12.41 -12.10 15.31
CA GLY A 170 13.45 -12.04 14.27
C GLY A 170 12.93 -11.81 12.84
N LEU A 171 11.65 -11.47 12.66
CA LEU A 171 11.09 -11.12 11.35
C LEU A 171 11.78 -9.85 10.82
N LYS A 172 12.58 -9.95 9.75
CA LYS A 172 13.21 -8.78 9.14
C LYS A 172 12.15 -7.86 8.55
N ASN A 173 12.24 -6.56 8.83
CA ASN A 173 11.30 -5.59 8.32
C ASN A 173 11.97 -4.57 7.39
N PHE A 174 11.21 -4.11 6.39
CA PHE A 174 11.55 -3.04 5.48
C PHE A 174 10.35 -2.11 5.38
N ILE A 175 10.48 -0.92 5.98
CA ILE A 175 9.41 0.08 5.99
C ILE A 175 9.71 1.14 4.93
N LEU A 176 8.83 1.25 3.94
CA LEU A 176 8.97 2.20 2.84
C LEU A 176 7.99 3.36 3.03
N ARG A 177 8.49 4.55 3.39
CA ARG A 177 7.68 5.76 3.45
C ARG A 177 7.45 6.30 2.06
N LEU A 178 6.24 6.14 1.54
CA LEU A 178 5.89 6.46 0.16
C LEU A 178 5.46 7.92 0.01
N PRO A 179 6.03 8.66 -0.95
CA PRO A 179 5.49 9.92 -1.44
C PRO A 179 4.28 9.67 -2.37
N ASN A 180 3.84 10.70 -3.10
CA ASN A 180 2.86 10.50 -4.15
C ASN A 180 3.42 9.62 -5.27
N ILE A 181 2.68 8.57 -5.63
CA ILE A 181 3.06 7.69 -6.73
C ILE A 181 2.30 8.09 -7.98
N TYR A 182 3.04 8.44 -9.02
CA TYR A 182 2.49 8.72 -10.35
C TYR A 182 2.37 7.40 -11.13
N MET A 183 1.14 7.05 -11.53
CA MET A 183 0.86 5.82 -12.25
C MET A 183 -0.41 5.93 -13.08
N TYR A 184 -0.53 5.07 -14.09
CA TYR A 184 -1.82 4.82 -14.69
C TYR A 184 -2.66 3.94 -13.76
N ALA A 185 -3.91 4.35 -13.52
CA ALA A 185 -4.92 3.58 -12.81
C ALA A 185 -6.26 3.73 -13.53
N PRO A 186 -7.14 2.70 -13.52
CA PRO A 186 -8.45 2.79 -14.18
C PRO A 186 -9.31 3.92 -13.65
N GLU A 187 -9.30 4.12 -12.33
CA GLU A 187 -10.08 5.17 -11.68
C GLU A 187 -9.40 6.53 -11.86
N GLU A 188 -10.20 7.52 -12.26
CA GLU A 188 -9.74 8.89 -12.51
C GLU A 188 -10.10 9.85 -11.37
N TYR A 189 -10.60 9.32 -10.27
CA TYR A 189 -11.07 10.08 -9.12
C TYR A 189 -10.63 9.45 -7.81
N TYR A 190 -10.73 10.25 -6.76
CA TYR A 190 -10.57 9.86 -5.36
C TYR A 190 -11.58 10.63 -4.50
N TYR A 191 -11.70 10.27 -3.23
CA TYR A 191 -12.55 10.96 -2.28
C TYR A 191 -11.74 11.85 -1.35
N VAL A 192 -12.29 13.01 -1.02
CA VAL A 192 -11.82 13.92 0.04
C VAL A 192 -13.05 14.35 0.82
N ASP A 193 -13.08 14.10 2.11
CA ASP A 193 -14.24 14.35 2.98
C ASP A 193 -15.57 13.87 2.35
N GLY A 194 -15.56 12.62 1.85
CA GLY A 194 -16.69 12.00 1.18
C GLY A 194 -17.06 12.54 -0.21
N LYS A 195 -16.40 13.59 -0.70
CA LYS A 195 -16.65 14.17 -2.02
C LYS A 195 -15.74 13.59 -3.08
N LYS A 196 -16.34 13.22 -4.22
CA LYS A 196 -15.61 12.70 -5.38
C LYS A 196 -14.85 13.82 -6.09
N ILE A 197 -13.53 13.69 -6.18
CA ILE A 197 -12.62 14.67 -6.79
C ILE A 197 -11.80 14.00 -7.89
N ASN A 198 -11.63 14.65 -9.03
CA ASN A 198 -10.78 14.16 -10.10
C ASN A 198 -9.31 14.15 -9.69
N ILE A 199 -8.57 13.13 -10.11
CA ILE A 199 -7.11 13.09 -9.95
C ILE A 199 -6.51 14.22 -10.78
N SER A 200 -5.92 15.22 -10.14
CA SER A 200 -5.53 16.50 -10.73
C SER A 200 -4.64 16.36 -11.96
N TYR A 201 -3.57 15.55 -11.89
CA TYR A 201 -2.66 15.38 -13.03
C TYR A 201 -3.35 14.68 -14.22
N ARG A 202 -4.28 13.76 -13.98
CA ARG A 202 -5.03 13.08 -15.05
C ARG A 202 -6.01 14.02 -15.71
N TYR A 203 -6.68 14.85 -14.90
CA TYR A 203 -7.58 15.90 -15.39
C TYR A 203 -6.84 16.88 -16.31
N ILE A 204 -5.67 17.38 -15.87
CA ILE A 204 -4.83 18.29 -16.65
C ILE A 204 -4.37 17.65 -17.96
N ILE A 205 -3.85 16.42 -17.92
CA ILE A 205 -3.40 15.69 -19.11
C ILE A 205 -4.55 15.51 -20.11
N ARG A 206 -5.74 15.14 -19.64
CA ARG A 206 -6.90 14.98 -20.50
C ARG A 206 -7.28 16.28 -21.20
N ARG A 207 -7.33 17.39 -20.47
CA ARG A 207 -7.61 18.71 -21.06
C ARG A 207 -6.56 19.08 -22.08
N ALA A 208 -5.28 18.84 -21.82
CA ALA A 208 -4.21 19.06 -22.78
C ALA A 208 -4.39 18.25 -24.08
N ILE A 209 -4.72 16.95 -23.96
CA ILE A 209 -4.97 16.09 -25.11
C ILE A 209 -6.16 16.59 -25.94
N ASN A 210 -7.21 17.11 -25.29
CA ASN A 210 -8.41 17.61 -25.93
C ASN A 210 -8.25 19.06 -26.48
N GLY A 211 -7.11 19.70 -26.27
CA GLY A 211 -6.92 21.12 -26.64
C GLY A 211 -7.74 22.10 -25.80
N GLU A 212 -8.17 21.71 -24.61
CA GLU A 212 -8.96 22.53 -23.72
C GLU A 212 -8.06 23.44 -22.85
N PRO A 213 -8.53 24.64 -22.46
CA PRO A 213 -7.79 25.52 -21.55
C PRO A 213 -7.46 24.82 -20.23
N ILE A 214 -6.24 24.97 -19.74
CA ILE A 214 -5.79 24.44 -18.46
C ILE A 214 -5.77 25.56 -17.43
N GLU A 215 -6.52 25.39 -16.35
CA GLU A 215 -6.51 26.30 -15.21
C GLU A 215 -5.60 25.72 -14.12
N LEU A 216 -4.70 26.55 -13.63
CA LEU A 216 -3.85 26.21 -12.47
C LEU A 216 -4.47 26.81 -11.21
N TRP A 217 -4.81 25.94 -10.27
CA TRP A 217 -5.39 26.34 -8.98
C TRP A 217 -4.34 26.28 -7.87
N GLY A 218 -4.31 27.33 -7.06
CA GLY A 218 -3.40 27.44 -5.92
C GLY A 218 -2.06 28.10 -6.29
N ASP A 219 -1.08 27.91 -5.43
CA ASP A 219 0.25 28.46 -5.60
C ASP A 219 1.06 27.66 -6.66
N PRO A 220 1.40 28.26 -7.82
CA PRO A 220 2.13 27.58 -8.88
C PRO A 220 3.59 27.30 -8.54
N THR A 221 4.11 27.88 -7.45
CA THR A 221 5.49 27.65 -6.99
C THR A 221 5.61 26.46 -6.02
N ARG A 222 4.48 25.88 -5.61
CA ARG A 222 4.47 24.75 -4.69
C ARG A 222 5.01 23.49 -5.33
N VAL A 223 6.12 23.01 -4.82
CA VAL A 223 6.77 21.76 -5.25
C VAL A 223 6.21 20.57 -4.47
N ARG A 224 6.07 19.43 -5.14
CA ARG A 224 5.69 18.16 -4.52
C ARG A 224 6.53 17.04 -5.10
N ASP A 225 7.02 16.17 -4.23
CA ASP A 225 7.69 14.96 -4.66
C ASP A 225 6.70 13.95 -5.23
N MET A 226 7.06 13.37 -6.36
CA MET A 226 6.35 12.27 -6.99
C MET A 226 7.34 11.24 -7.49
N ILE A 227 7.03 9.97 -7.32
CA ILE A 227 7.79 8.87 -7.90
C ILE A 227 6.96 8.16 -8.98
N TYR A 228 7.57 7.87 -10.12
CA TYR A 228 6.90 7.05 -11.13
C TYR A 228 6.84 5.59 -10.68
N ILE A 229 5.71 4.93 -10.90
CA ILE A 229 5.47 3.56 -10.39
C ILE A 229 6.54 2.54 -10.81
N LYS A 230 7.10 2.66 -12.01
CA LYS A 230 8.14 1.73 -12.47
C LYS A 230 9.50 1.99 -11.81
N ASP A 231 9.78 3.22 -11.40
CA ASP A 231 10.99 3.55 -10.63
C ASP A 231 10.85 3.08 -9.17
N PHE A 232 9.61 3.15 -8.66
CA PHE A 232 9.28 2.61 -7.34
C PHE A 232 9.38 1.08 -7.29
#